data_fe0f979828d353412261229432636658
#
_entry.id   fe0f979828d353412261229432636658
#
_cell.length_a   1.000
_cell.length_b   1.000
_cell.length_c   1.000
_cell.angle_alpha   90.00
_cell.angle_beta   90.00
_cell.angle_gamma   90.00
#
_symmetry.space_group_name_H-M   'P 1'
#
loop_
_entity.id
_entity.type
_entity.pdbx_description
1 polymer ?
#
loop_
_entity_poly.entity_id
_entity_poly.type
_entity_poly.pdbx_seq_one_letter_code
_entity_poly.pdbx_strand_id
1 'polypeptide(L)'
;MNFLHVNKIKLALVVVSVIIMGFCISFLNEVNFGTDPCTMFNLGMATKLGISLGNWQALFNCVLVVFVWFFAKEQIGWGTLASMFLVGYSFDFFTWLNGFWIPEDFFDSMLHRVLVAIPILVLFIVAVSVYVALQVGTSPYDAMPYLLHKLHSKTPFKVWRIGWDLGMCVIGLLLGSKAGVVTFIMAFAFGPTISWIQANVIAKIWKE
;
A
#
# COMPACT_ATOMS: atom_id res chain seq x y z
N MET A 1 -6.69 -19.88 10.73
CA MET A 1 -7.05 -19.28 9.43
C MET A 1 -8.49 -19.68 9.09
N ASN A 2 -9.46 -18.80 9.38
CA ASN A 2 -10.87 -19.12 9.09
C ASN A 2 -11.29 -18.46 7.77
N PHE A 3 -10.88 -19.04 6.63
CA PHE A 3 -11.39 -18.62 5.32
C PHE A 3 -12.90 -18.83 5.17
N LEU A 4 -13.50 -19.67 6.03
CA LEU A 4 -14.88 -20.13 5.88
C LEU A 4 -15.96 -19.21 6.46
N HIS A 5 -15.61 -18.22 7.30
CA HIS A 5 -16.60 -17.37 8.00
C HIS A 5 -16.26 -15.88 7.99
N VAL A 6 -15.76 -15.38 6.85
CA VAL A 6 -15.58 -13.94 6.70
C VAL A 6 -16.93 -13.27 6.41
N ASN A 7 -17.28 -12.27 7.22
CA ASN A 7 -18.46 -11.45 6.98
C ASN A 7 -18.36 -10.80 5.59
N LYS A 8 -19.36 -11.02 4.73
CA LYS A 8 -19.42 -10.51 3.36
C LYS A 8 -19.26 -8.98 3.30
N ILE A 9 -19.75 -8.27 4.31
CA ILE A 9 -19.59 -6.80 4.42
C ILE A 9 -18.14 -6.44 4.66
N LYS A 10 -17.43 -7.14 5.58
CA LYS A 10 -16.00 -6.92 5.81
C LYS A 10 -15.19 -7.17 4.53
N LEU A 11 -15.51 -8.23 3.81
CA LEU A 11 -14.82 -8.53 2.54
C LEU A 11 -15.08 -7.46 1.47
N ALA A 12 -16.33 -7.01 1.32
CA ALA A 12 -16.68 -5.94 0.38
C ALA A 12 -15.93 -4.64 0.71
N LEU A 13 -15.86 -4.27 2.00
CA LEU A 13 -15.13 -3.09 2.45
C LEU A 13 -13.62 -3.21 2.20
N VAL A 14 -13.03 -4.40 2.38
CA VAL A 14 -11.63 -4.66 2.02
C VAL A 14 -11.41 -4.43 0.52
N VAL A 15 -12.25 -5.00 -0.33
CA VAL A 15 -12.13 -4.84 -1.80
C VAL A 15 -12.24 -3.38 -2.20
N VAL A 16 -13.23 -2.66 -1.66
CA VAL A 16 -13.41 -1.22 -1.93
C VAL A 16 -12.18 -0.42 -1.45
N SER A 17 -11.70 -0.68 -0.25
CA SER A 17 -10.50 0.00 0.28
C SER A 17 -9.27 -0.22 -0.59
N VAL A 18 -9.07 -1.45 -1.07
CA VAL A 18 -7.93 -1.81 -1.92
C VAL A 18 -8.03 -1.15 -3.30
N ILE A 19 -9.22 -1.05 -3.88
CA ILE A 19 -9.45 -0.32 -5.15
C ILE A 19 -9.17 1.18 -4.96
N ILE A 20 -9.66 1.78 -3.85
CA ILE A 20 -9.37 3.18 -3.50
C ILE A 20 -7.87 3.40 -3.32
N MET A 21 -7.15 2.46 -2.71
CA MET A 21 -5.69 2.54 -2.61
C MET A 21 -5.03 2.63 -3.99
N GLY A 22 -5.39 1.76 -4.92
CA GLY A 22 -4.87 1.79 -6.30
C GLY A 22 -5.21 3.10 -7.02
N PHE A 23 -6.44 3.61 -6.86
CA PHE A 23 -6.84 4.93 -7.34
C PHE A 23 -5.95 6.04 -6.78
N CYS A 24 -5.76 6.09 -5.46
CA CYS A 24 -4.93 7.11 -4.84
C CYS A 24 -3.47 7.04 -5.31
N ILE A 25 -2.91 5.83 -5.44
CA ILE A 25 -1.53 5.64 -5.89
C ILE A 25 -1.36 6.16 -7.33
N SER A 26 -2.35 5.95 -8.22
CA SER A 26 -2.27 6.48 -9.59
C SER A 26 -2.12 8.00 -9.60
N PHE A 27 -2.92 8.72 -8.81
CA PHE A 27 -2.80 10.18 -8.70
C PHE A 27 -1.51 10.64 -8.00
N LEU A 28 -1.07 9.96 -6.94
CA LEU A 28 0.20 10.29 -6.27
C LEU A 28 1.40 10.12 -7.20
N ASN A 29 1.35 9.15 -8.11
CA ASN A 29 2.35 8.96 -9.14
C ASN A 29 2.35 10.12 -10.15
N GLU A 30 1.18 10.54 -10.63
CA GLU A 30 1.01 11.67 -11.56
C GLU A 30 1.51 12.99 -10.95
N VAL A 31 1.12 13.27 -9.70
CA VAL A 31 1.55 14.44 -8.95
C VAL A 31 3.07 14.52 -8.78
N ASN A 32 3.77 13.36 -8.79
CA ASN A 32 5.23 13.27 -8.72
C ASN A 32 5.85 13.89 -7.44
N PHE A 33 5.15 13.76 -6.29
CA PHE A 33 5.69 14.08 -4.96
C PHE A 33 6.23 12.84 -4.23
N GLY A 34 6.35 11.73 -4.95
CA GLY A 34 6.68 10.41 -4.43
C GLY A 34 5.44 9.61 -4.02
N THR A 35 5.64 8.34 -3.78
CA THR A 35 4.62 7.38 -3.35
C THR A 35 5.07 6.69 -2.07
N ASP A 36 4.29 5.77 -1.54
CA ASP A 36 4.71 4.94 -0.41
C ASP A 36 5.91 4.03 -0.77
N PRO A 37 6.68 3.56 0.23
CA PRO A 37 7.88 2.76 0.01
C PRO A 37 7.67 1.51 -0.83
N CYS A 38 6.53 0.82 -0.62
CA CYS A 38 6.17 -0.37 -1.39
C CYS A 38 5.97 -0.04 -2.86
N THR A 39 5.15 0.96 -3.14
CA THR A 39 4.85 1.41 -4.50
C THR A 39 6.10 1.95 -5.19
N MET A 40 6.93 2.71 -4.49
CA MET A 40 8.18 3.24 -5.03
C MET A 40 9.11 2.12 -5.53
N PHE A 41 9.29 1.07 -4.74
CA PHE A 41 10.04 -0.12 -5.16
C PHE A 41 9.39 -0.80 -6.37
N ASN A 42 8.07 -1.04 -6.29
CA ASN A 42 7.34 -1.74 -7.34
C ASN A 42 7.34 -0.98 -8.68
N LEU A 43 7.20 0.36 -8.66
CA LEU A 43 7.31 1.20 -9.87
C LEU A 43 8.71 1.11 -10.49
N GLY A 44 9.76 1.15 -9.66
CA GLY A 44 11.14 1.01 -10.15
C GLY A 44 11.36 -0.32 -10.86
N MET A 45 10.91 -1.41 -10.26
CA MET A 45 11.03 -2.75 -10.87
C MET A 45 10.17 -2.88 -12.13
N ALA A 46 8.91 -2.46 -12.09
CA ALA A 46 8.00 -2.51 -13.24
C ALA A 46 8.58 -1.76 -14.44
N THR A 47 9.09 -0.54 -14.21
CA THR A 47 9.75 0.28 -15.23
C THR A 47 11.01 -0.41 -15.80
N LYS A 48 11.86 -0.98 -14.95
CA LYS A 48 13.07 -1.69 -15.39
C LYS A 48 12.77 -2.93 -16.21
N LEU A 49 11.69 -3.63 -15.90
CA LEU A 49 11.27 -4.85 -16.59
C LEU A 49 10.36 -4.58 -17.81
N GLY A 50 9.90 -3.34 -17.99
CA GLY A 50 8.99 -2.98 -19.09
C GLY A 50 7.61 -3.63 -18.98
N ILE A 51 7.11 -3.87 -17.75
CA ILE A 51 5.80 -4.46 -17.49
C ILE A 51 4.95 -3.52 -16.64
N SER A 52 3.63 -3.76 -16.57
CA SER A 52 2.74 -2.94 -15.74
C SER A 52 3.01 -3.13 -14.24
N LEU A 53 2.66 -2.12 -13.44
CA LEU A 53 2.77 -2.20 -11.99
C LEU A 53 1.97 -3.38 -11.44
N GLY A 54 0.75 -3.60 -11.92
CA GLY A 54 -0.11 -4.70 -11.47
C GLY A 54 0.53 -6.06 -11.71
N ASN A 55 1.11 -6.28 -12.90
CA ASN A 55 1.79 -7.54 -13.22
C ASN A 55 3.02 -7.78 -12.32
N TRP A 56 3.86 -6.76 -12.16
CA TRP A 56 5.02 -6.87 -11.29
C TRP A 56 4.62 -7.08 -9.83
N GLN A 57 3.71 -6.28 -9.31
CA GLN A 57 3.26 -6.36 -7.92
C GLN A 57 2.60 -7.70 -7.60
N ALA A 58 1.80 -8.24 -8.52
CA ALA A 58 1.23 -9.58 -8.39
C ALA A 58 2.33 -10.64 -8.28
N LEU A 59 3.33 -10.60 -9.18
CA LEU A 59 4.47 -11.53 -9.16
C LEU A 59 5.27 -11.41 -7.85
N PHE A 60 5.62 -10.20 -7.46
CA PHE A 60 6.37 -9.94 -6.24
C PHE A 60 5.62 -10.40 -4.98
N ASN A 61 4.33 -10.11 -4.90
CA ASN A 61 3.49 -10.58 -3.80
C ASN A 61 3.33 -12.11 -3.79
N CYS A 62 3.31 -12.78 -4.95
CA CYS A 62 3.35 -14.24 -5.02
C CYS A 62 4.64 -14.81 -4.43
N VAL A 63 5.77 -14.15 -4.62
CA VAL A 63 7.03 -14.57 -3.96
C VAL A 63 6.95 -14.32 -2.46
N LEU A 64 6.51 -13.13 -2.03
CA LEU A 64 6.43 -12.79 -0.61
C LEU A 64 5.44 -13.68 0.15
N VAL A 65 4.28 -14.01 -0.44
CA VAL A 65 3.27 -14.85 0.21
C VAL A 65 3.79 -16.26 0.51
N VAL A 66 4.73 -16.77 -0.28
CA VAL A 66 5.38 -18.07 0.00
C VAL A 66 6.13 -17.99 1.33
N PHE A 67 6.93 -16.94 1.56
CA PHE A 67 7.61 -16.74 2.84
C PHE A 67 6.62 -16.54 3.99
N VAL A 68 5.59 -15.73 3.78
CA VAL A 68 4.55 -15.50 4.79
C VAL A 68 3.80 -16.80 5.12
N TRP A 69 3.55 -17.66 4.14
CA TRP A 69 2.91 -18.96 4.34
C TRP A 69 3.71 -19.87 5.27
N PHE A 70 5.03 -19.95 5.09
CA PHE A 70 5.87 -20.81 5.92
C PHE A 70 6.06 -20.27 7.34
N PHE A 71 6.14 -18.95 7.53
CA PHE A 71 6.59 -18.37 8.79
C PHE A 71 5.52 -17.54 9.53
N ALA A 72 4.51 -17.05 8.84
CA ALA A 72 3.49 -16.16 9.39
C ALA A 72 2.10 -16.37 8.75
N LYS A 73 1.72 -17.64 8.56
CA LYS A 73 0.45 -18.02 7.89
C LYS A 73 -0.81 -17.44 8.54
N GLU A 74 -0.72 -17.03 9.79
CA GLU A 74 -1.78 -16.35 10.52
C GLU A 74 -2.14 -14.98 9.93
N GLN A 75 -1.22 -14.37 9.17
CA GLN A 75 -1.44 -13.09 8.49
C GLN A 75 -2.19 -13.23 7.16
N ILE A 76 -2.30 -14.46 6.63
CA ILE A 76 -2.91 -14.71 5.33
C ILE A 76 -4.42 -14.86 5.45
N GLY A 77 -5.14 -14.10 4.64
CA GLY A 77 -6.59 -14.13 4.54
C GLY A 77 -7.11 -13.66 3.17
N TRP A 78 -8.42 -13.48 3.04
CA TRP A 78 -9.03 -12.94 1.81
C TRP A 78 -8.53 -11.52 1.48
N GLY A 79 -8.25 -10.71 2.51
CA GLY A 79 -7.65 -9.39 2.35
C GLY A 79 -6.26 -9.45 1.74
N THR A 80 -5.49 -10.49 2.05
CA THR A 80 -4.18 -10.74 1.43
C THR A 80 -4.32 -10.95 -0.07
N LEU A 81 -5.24 -11.81 -0.51
CA LEU A 81 -5.49 -12.05 -1.93
C LEU A 81 -5.99 -10.77 -2.64
N ALA A 82 -6.91 -10.05 -2.00
CA ALA A 82 -7.40 -8.78 -2.55
C ALA A 82 -6.25 -7.78 -2.74
N SER A 83 -5.41 -7.55 -1.73
CA SER A 83 -4.30 -6.60 -1.82
C SER A 83 -3.22 -7.02 -2.83
N MET A 84 -2.94 -8.32 -2.94
CA MET A 84 -1.92 -8.84 -3.88
C MET A 84 -2.22 -8.46 -5.33
N PHE A 85 -3.47 -8.52 -5.73
CA PHE A 85 -3.87 -8.34 -7.11
C PHE A 85 -4.55 -6.98 -7.36
N LEU A 86 -5.53 -6.60 -6.52
CA LEU A 86 -6.37 -5.47 -6.83
C LEU A 86 -5.66 -4.12 -6.70
N VAL A 87 -4.69 -3.94 -5.78
CA VAL A 87 -3.98 -2.65 -5.65
C VAL A 87 -3.28 -2.30 -6.96
N GLY A 88 -2.45 -3.21 -7.47
CA GLY A 88 -1.65 -2.97 -8.67
C GLY A 88 -2.49 -2.86 -9.93
N TYR A 89 -3.47 -3.75 -10.13
CA TYR A 89 -4.36 -3.66 -11.30
C TYR A 89 -5.31 -2.46 -11.23
N SER A 90 -5.74 -2.04 -10.05
CA SER A 90 -6.50 -0.78 -9.91
C SER A 90 -5.64 0.42 -10.24
N PHE A 91 -4.37 0.43 -9.82
CA PHE A 91 -3.43 1.47 -10.23
C PHE A 91 -3.30 1.53 -11.76
N ASP A 92 -3.04 0.40 -12.42
CA ASP A 92 -2.90 0.33 -13.88
C ASP A 92 -4.18 0.85 -14.58
N PHE A 93 -5.35 0.43 -14.09
CA PHE A 93 -6.64 0.86 -14.63
C PHE A 93 -6.86 2.36 -14.47
N PHE A 94 -6.63 2.92 -13.28
CA PHE A 94 -6.84 4.34 -13.04
C PHE A 94 -5.78 5.20 -13.74
N THR A 95 -4.55 4.76 -13.85
CA THR A 95 -3.51 5.44 -14.65
C THR A 95 -3.90 5.49 -16.13
N TRP A 96 -4.40 4.37 -16.68
CA TRP A 96 -4.94 4.34 -18.02
C TRP A 96 -6.15 5.28 -18.18
N LEU A 97 -7.09 5.27 -17.24
CA LEU A 97 -8.28 6.11 -17.26
C LEU A 97 -7.92 7.60 -17.18
N ASN A 98 -6.97 7.97 -16.31
CA ASN A 98 -6.50 9.35 -16.13
C ASN A 98 -5.95 9.93 -17.45
N GLY A 99 -5.29 9.14 -18.27
CA GLY A 99 -4.76 9.54 -19.57
C GLY A 99 -5.82 10.00 -20.59
N PHE A 100 -7.13 9.78 -20.33
CA PHE A 100 -8.20 10.25 -21.23
C PHE A 100 -8.74 11.62 -20.89
N TRP A 101 -8.67 12.05 -19.62
CA TRP A 101 -9.37 13.26 -19.18
C TRP A 101 -8.52 14.23 -18.35
N ILE A 102 -7.34 13.83 -17.93
CA ILE A 102 -6.39 14.77 -17.33
C ILE A 102 -5.51 15.33 -18.44
N PRO A 103 -5.52 16.64 -18.71
CA PRO A 103 -4.61 17.25 -19.67
C PRO A 103 -3.15 17.00 -19.28
N GLU A 104 -2.26 16.80 -20.25
CA GLU A 104 -0.84 16.49 -20.02
C GLU A 104 -0.14 17.59 -19.21
N ASP A 105 -0.55 18.86 -19.38
CA ASP A 105 0.00 20.03 -18.70
C ASP A 105 -0.63 20.31 -17.31
N PHE A 106 -1.68 19.56 -16.92
CA PHE A 106 -2.41 19.79 -15.67
C PHE A 106 -1.50 19.77 -14.43
N PHE A 107 -0.59 18.84 -14.39
CA PHE A 107 0.36 18.68 -13.28
C PHE A 107 1.68 19.46 -13.45
N ASP A 108 1.79 20.35 -14.44
CA ASP A 108 2.93 21.28 -14.54
C ASP A 108 2.84 22.36 -13.46
N SER A 109 1.62 22.76 -13.09
CA SER A 109 1.38 23.72 -12.01
C SER A 109 1.61 23.10 -10.63
N MET A 110 2.50 23.70 -9.83
CA MET A 110 2.72 23.31 -8.44
C MET A 110 1.44 23.39 -7.59
N LEU A 111 0.57 24.37 -7.89
CA LEU A 111 -0.71 24.53 -7.20
C LEU A 111 -1.62 23.31 -7.44
N HIS A 112 -1.75 22.86 -8.68
CA HIS A 112 -2.57 21.69 -9.01
C HIS A 112 -2.02 20.42 -8.34
N ARG A 113 -0.70 20.24 -8.34
CA ARG A 113 -0.06 19.13 -7.62
C ARG A 113 -0.42 19.10 -6.14
N VAL A 114 -0.29 20.23 -5.45
CA VAL A 114 -0.58 20.33 -4.01
C VAL A 114 -2.07 20.12 -3.74
N LEU A 115 -2.95 20.76 -4.53
CA LEU A 115 -4.41 20.63 -4.36
C LEU A 115 -4.91 19.21 -4.58
N VAL A 116 -4.27 18.43 -5.44
CA VAL A 116 -4.61 17.02 -5.67
C VAL A 116 -3.91 16.12 -4.64
N ALA A 117 -2.63 16.36 -4.32
CA ALA A 117 -1.86 15.49 -3.42
C ALA A 117 -2.47 15.40 -2.02
N ILE A 118 -2.91 16.54 -1.44
CA ILE A 118 -3.40 16.56 -0.06
C ILE A 118 -4.65 15.69 0.12
N PRO A 119 -5.76 15.89 -0.63
CA PRO A 119 -6.96 15.07 -0.46
C PRO A 119 -6.72 13.60 -0.83
N ILE A 120 -5.91 13.34 -1.87
CA ILE A 120 -5.57 11.97 -2.27
C ILE A 120 -4.74 11.26 -1.19
N LEU A 121 -3.78 11.95 -0.56
CA LEU A 121 -3.00 11.38 0.54
C LEU A 121 -3.88 11.06 1.75
N VAL A 122 -4.80 11.96 2.11
CA VAL A 122 -5.76 11.73 3.19
C VAL A 122 -6.65 10.52 2.89
N LEU A 123 -7.20 10.45 1.66
CA LEU A 123 -8.03 9.33 1.22
C LEU A 123 -7.27 8.01 1.25
N PHE A 124 -6.00 8.00 0.82
CA PHE A 124 -5.13 6.83 0.87
C PHE A 124 -4.94 6.34 2.31
N ILE A 125 -4.61 7.24 3.24
CA ILE A 125 -4.41 6.92 4.66
C ILE A 125 -5.70 6.33 5.26
N VAL A 126 -6.86 6.90 4.94
CA VAL A 126 -8.16 6.38 5.40
C VAL A 126 -8.41 4.99 4.82
N ALA A 127 -8.22 4.79 3.52
CA ALA A 127 -8.43 3.50 2.86
C ALA A 127 -7.54 2.40 3.47
N VAL A 128 -6.24 2.67 3.69
CA VAL A 128 -5.33 1.72 4.34
C VAL A 128 -5.75 1.47 5.79
N SER A 129 -6.17 2.50 6.52
CA SER A 129 -6.61 2.35 7.92
C SER A 129 -7.84 1.44 8.02
N VAL A 130 -8.82 1.58 7.11
CA VAL A 130 -10.00 0.70 7.03
C VAL A 130 -9.55 -0.72 6.68
N TYR A 131 -8.74 -0.88 5.64
CA TYR A 131 -8.22 -2.19 5.22
C TYR A 131 -7.57 -2.96 6.37
N VAL A 132 -6.66 -2.31 7.11
CA VAL A 132 -5.94 -2.95 8.23
C VAL A 132 -6.88 -3.23 9.41
N ALA A 133 -7.83 -2.33 9.72
CA ALA A 133 -8.77 -2.50 10.83
C ALA A 133 -9.75 -3.65 10.67
N LEU A 134 -10.09 -4.01 9.44
CA LEU A 134 -11.01 -5.13 9.16
C LEU A 134 -10.42 -6.50 9.48
N GLN A 135 -9.09 -6.61 9.62
CA GLN A 135 -8.37 -7.83 10.01
C GLN A 135 -8.72 -9.09 9.18
N VAL A 136 -8.99 -8.90 7.89
CA VAL A 136 -9.36 -9.99 6.95
C VAL A 136 -8.13 -10.60 6.26
N GLY A 137 -6.96 -10.24 6.70
CA GLY A 137 -5.65 -10.62 6.15
C GLY A 137 -4.81 -9.40 5.82
N THR A 138 -3.50 -9.55 5.93
CA THR A 138 -2.52 -8.48 5.72
C THR A 138 -1.87 -8.64 4.35
N SER A 139 -1.47 -7.54 3.70
CA SER A 139 -0.72 -7.62 2.45
C SER A 139 0.59 -8.38 2.66
N PRO A 140 1.08 -9.18 1.70
CA PRO A 140 2.34 -9.90 1.86
C PRO A 140 3.52 -8.97 2.17
N TYR A 141 3.53 -7.78 1.58
CA TYR A 141 4.54 -6.75 1.87
C TYR A 141 4.53 -6.31 3.34
N ASP A 142 3.33 -6.04 3.88
CA ASP A 142 3.17 -5.60 5.28
C ASP A 142 3.39 -6.72 6.28
N ALA A 143 3.22 -7.97 5.86
CA ALA A 143 3.50 -9.14 6.70
C ALA A 143 5.01 -9.40 6.88
N MET A 144 5.89 -8.90 5.99
CA MET A 144 7.34 -9.13 6.08
C MET A 144 7.98 -8.53 7.35
N PRO A 145 7.74 -7.28 7.75
CA PRO A 145 8.22 -6.75 9.03
C PRO A 145 7.74 -7.56 10.23
N TYR A 146 6.50 -8.07 10.17
CA TYR A 146 5.96 -8.95 11.21
C TYR A 146 6.71 -10.27 11.30
N LEU A 147 7.01 -10.88 10.15
CA LEU A 147 7.82 -12.09 10.06
C LEU A 147 9.23 -11.86 10.62
N LEU A 148 9.89 -10.77 10.24
CA LEU A 148 11.22 -10.41 10.74
C LEU A 148 11.22 -10.22 12.28
N HIS A 149 10.20 -9.57 12.80
CA HIS A 149 10.03 -9.43 14.24
C HIS A 149 9.81 -10.78 14.95
N LYS A 150 9.03 -11.68 14.36
CA LYS A 150 8.81 -13.03 14.89
C LYS A 150 10.09 -13.84 14.96
N LEU A 151 10.96 -13.71 13.97
CA LEU A 151 12.27 -14.39 13.92
C LEU A 151 13.29 -13.77 14.90
N HIS A 152 13.21 -12.46 15.15
CA HIS A 152 14.13 -11.71 16.00
C HIS A 152 13.35 -10.85 17.02
N SER A 153 12.70 -11.50 17.97
CA SER A 153 11.79 -10.87 18.95
C SER A 153 12.45 -9.83 19.89
N LYS A 154 13.78 -9.83 20.00
CA LYS A 154 14.52 -8.84 20.79
C LYS A 154 14.44 -7.42 20.23
N THR A 155 14.23 -7.28 18.90
CA THR A 155 14.14 -5.99 18.22
C THR A 155 12.66 -5.58 18.12
N PRO A 156 12.28 -4.36 18.55
CA PRO A 156 10.89 -3.91 18.45
C PRO A 156 10.34 -3.95 17.02
N PHE A 157 9.08 -4.30 16.85
CA PHE A 157 8.40 -4.34 15.54
C PHE A 157 8.59 -3.06 14.72
N LYS A 158 8.52 -1.89 15.38
CA LYS A 158 8.70 -0.58 14.73
C LYS A 158 10.03 -0.47 14.01
N VAL A 159 11.10 -1.03 14.56
CA VAL A 159 12.44 -1.00 13.94
C VAL A 159 12.45 -1.84 12.66
N TRP A 160 11.84 -3.04 12.69
CA TRP A 160 11.73 -3.89 11.51
C TRP A 160 10.85 -3.24 10.42
N ARG A 161 9.75 -2.58 10.82
CA ARG A 161 8.88 -1.87 9.87
C ARG A 161 9.62 -0.73 9.17
N ILE A 162 10.27 0.15 9.92
CA ILE A 162 11.02 1.26 9.36
C ILE A 162 12.20 0.75 8.51
N GLY A 163 12.93 -0.24 8.99
CA GLY A 163 14.05 -0.82 8.26
C GLY A 163 13.63 -1.45 6.93
N TRP A 164 12.49 -2.15 6.90
CA TRP A 164 11.90 -2.73 5.70
C TRP A 164 11.51 -1.63 4.70
N ASP A 165 10.76 -0.62 5.14
CA ASP A 165 10.32 0.48 4.30
C ASP A 165 11.50 1.31 3.76
N LEU A 166 12.50 1.62 4.59
CA LEU A 166 13.72 2.30 4.14
C LEU A 166 14.53 1.44 3.16
N GLY A 167 14.64 0.14 3.39
CA GLY A 167 15.30 -0.79 2.47
C GLY A 167 14.63 -0.77 1.10
N MET A 168 13.30 -0.80 1.05
CA MET A 168 12.54 -0.72 -0.20
C MET A 168 12.67 0.65 -0.88
N CYS A 169 12.71 1.74 -0.10
CA CYS A 169 13.01 3.08 -0.65
C CYS A 169 14.38 3.13 -1.31
N VAL A 170 15.42 2.62 -0.64
CA VAL A 170 16.78 2.60 -1.19
C VAL A 170 16.83 1.79 -2.48
N ILE A 171 16.26 0.60 -2.49
CA ILE A 171 16.22 -0.22 -3.72
C ILE A 171 15.43 0.50 -4.82
N GLY A 172 14.27 1.10 -4.49
CA GLY A 172 13.47 1.87 -5.45
C GLY A 172 14.27 3.02 -6.07
N LEU A 173 15.04 3.77 -5.27
CA LEU A 173 15.95 4.83 -5.77
C LEU A 173 17.00 4.28 -6.72
N LEU A 174 17.66 3.17 -6.37
CA LEU A 174 18.66 2.52 -7.21
C LEU A 174 18.05 2.01 -8.54
N LEU A 175 16.78 1.70 -8.55
CA LEU A 175 16.03 1.30 -9.75
C LEU A 175 15.57 2.52 -10.59
N GLY A 176 15.76 3.74 -10.10
CA GLY A 176 15.41 4.97 -10.80
C GLY A 176 14.03 5.55 -10.45
N SER A 177 13.36 5.01 -9.43
CA SER A 177 12.14 5.61 -8.89
C SER A 177 12.43 6.92 -8.18
N LYS A 178 11.45 7.82 -8.19
CA LYS A 178 11.59 9.13 -7.55
C LYS A 178 11.05 9.08 -6.12
N ALA A 179 11.89 9.40 -5.15
CA ALA A 179 11.45 9.71 -3.80
C ALA A 179 11.04 11.18 -3.72
N GLY A 180 10.00 11.48 -2.96
CA GLY A 180 9.53 12.83 -2.72
C GLY A 180 9.06 13.02 -1.29
N VAL A 181 8.53 14.21 -1.01
CA VAL A 181 8.04 14.56 0.34
C VAL A 181 7.01 13.56 0.86
N VAL A 182 6.11 13.07 -0.02
CA VAL A 182 5.10 12.07 0.33
C VAL A 182 5.76 10.75 0.75
N THR A 183 6.83 10.31 0.09
CA THR A 183 7.55 9.08 0.45
C THR A 183 8.12 9.18 1.88
N PHE A 184 8.73 10.32 2.24
CA PHE A 184 9.27 10.51 3.58
C PHE A 184 8.15 10.58 4.63
N ILE A 185 7.06 11.31 4.37
CA ILE A 185 5.91 11.36 5.28
C ILE A 185 5.36 9.95 5.51
N MET A 186 5.18 9.17 4.45
CA MET A 186 4.66 7.81 4.56
C MET A 186 5.62 6.87 5.28
N ALA A 187 6.92 6.92 5.01
CA ALA A 187 7.90 6.05 5.67
C ALA A 187 7.92 6.22 7.20
N PHE A 188 7.72 7.44 7.70
CA PHE A 188 7.84 7.73 9.14
C PHE A 188 6.52 7.96 9.87
N ALA A 189 5.55 8.61 9.23
CA ALA A 189 4.30 9.00 9.86
C ALA A 189 3.14 8.02 9.61
N PHE A 190 3.22 7.19 8.57
CA PHE A 190 2.13 6.31 8.14
C PHE A 190 1.68 5.32 9.22
N GLY A 191 2.62 4.58 9.82
CA GLY A 191 2.33 3.62 10.88
C GLY A 191 1.63 4.25 12.11
N PRO A 192 2.19 5.30 12.73
CA PRO A 192 1.54 6.03 13.82
C PRO A 192 0.16 6.58 13.46
N THR A 193 0.00 7.15 12.25
CA THR A 193 -1.26 7.74 11.80
C THR A 193 -2.34 6.68 11.62
N ILE A 194 -2.02 5.55 11.00
CA ILE A 194 -2.95 4.42 10.87
C ILE A 194 -3.38 3.91 12.25
N SER A 195 -2.43 3.69 13.16
CA SER A 195 -2.72 3.22 14.51
C SER A 195 -3.64 4.18 15.26
N TRP A 196 -3.43 5.49 15.11
CA TRP A 196 -4.27 6.50 15.72
C TRP A 196 -5.70 6.51 15.14
N ILE A 197 -5.85 6.41 13.81
CA ILE A 197 -7.16 6.35 13.13
C ILE A 197 -7.91 5.09 13.57
N GLN A 198 -7.24 3.95 13.64
CA GLN A 198 -7.84 2.70 14.12
C GLN A 198 -8.37 2.83 15.54
N ALA A 199 -7.57 3.36 16.47
CA ALA A 199 -7.95 3.48 17.87
C ALA A 199 -9.06 4.52 18.13
N ASN A 200 -9.05 5.64 17.41
CA ASN A 200 -9.89 6.80 17.74
C ASN A 200 -11.11 6.96 16.81
N VAL A 201 -11.04 6.45 15.61
CA VAL A 201 -12.10 6.61 14.60
C VAL A 201 -12.78 5.27 14.34
N ILE A 202 -12.04 4.29 13.85
CA ILE A 202 -12.63 3.04 13.36
C ILE A 202 -13.19 2.21 14.52
N ALA A 203 -12.48 2.10 15.65
CA ALA A 203 -12.96 1.39 16.85
C ALA A 203 -14.23 1.99 17.45
N LYS A 204 -14.52 3.28 17.19
CA LYS A 204 -15.77 3.91 17.63
C LYS A 204 -16.94 3.68 16.69
N ILE A 205 -16.66 3.59 15.40
CA ILE A 205 -17.66 3.36 14.35
C ILE A 205 -18.04 1.88 14.28
N TRP A 206 -17.05 1.01 14.45
CA TRP A 206 -17.20 -0.45 14.36
C TRP A 206 -17.14 -1.06 15.77
N LYS A 207 -18.14 -0.74 16.59
CA LYS A 207 -18.38 -1.50 17.82
C LYS A 207 -19.06 -2.80 17.41
N GLU A 208 -18.35 -3.91 17.55
CA GLU A 208 -18.93 -5.25 17.50
C GLU A 208 -19.90 -5.48 18.67
#